data_3483b13bf1945a3038fbbddc8116a129
#
_entry.id   3483b13bf1945a3038fbbddc8116a129
#
_cell.length_a   1.000
_cell.length_b   1.000
_cell.length_c   1.000
_cell.angle_alpha   90.00
_cell.angle_beta   90.00
_cell.angle_gamma   90.00
#
_symmetry.space_group_name_H-M   'P 1'
#
loop_
_entity.id
_entity.type
_entity.pdbx_description
1 polymer ?
#
loop_
_entity_poly.entity_id
_entity_poly.type
_entity_poly.pdbx_seq_one_letter_code
_entity_poly.pdbx_strand_id
1 'polypeptide(L)'
;VKCDLTEQGQTTILVVGLALVVFAVTGLAVDGTRAFLFRRTLQNIADSSVLAAAADIDQSRYYASGGRVLQLDPTRADETARQWLNRRGIDLGVSVDANEDGVHVTARGALDSTFLALVGIDRIPVEVNAAARPLPGRVPNP
;
A
#
# COMPACT_ATOMS: atom_id res chain seq x y z
N VAL A 1 61.09 27.80 -1.15
CA VAL A 1 59.75 27.74 -0.58
C VAL A 1 58.89 26.91 -1.53
N LYS A 2 58.67 25.60 -1.24
CA LYS A 2 57.71 24.78 -1.97
C LYS A 2 56.33 25.11 -1.40
N CYS A 3 55.48 25.68 -2.25
CA CYS A 3 54.09 25.90 -1.88
C CYS A 3 53.37 24.53 -1.75
N ASP A 4 52.98 24.18 -0.53
CA ASP A 4 52.06 23.06 -0.21
C ASP A 4 50.60 23.37 -0.56
N LEU A 5 50.34 23.84 -1.75
CA LEU A 5 48.98 24.17 -2.23
C LEU A 5 48.18 22.93 -2.66
N THR A 6 48.86 21.79 -2.85
CA THR A 6 48.23 20.56 -3.32
C THR A 6 47.47 19.78 -2.25
N GLU A 7 47.91 19.81 -0.98
CA GLU A 7 47.26 19.02 0.08
C GLU A 7 45.94 19.66 0.56
N GLN A 8 45.86 21.01 0.62
CA GLN A 8 44.64 21.69 1.03
C GLN A 8 43.49 21.49 0.03
N GLY A 9 43.79 21.44 -1.29
CA GLY A 9 42.76 21.14 -2.31
C GLY A 9 42.22 19.74 -2.25
N GLN A 10 43.05 18.75 -1.95
CA GLN A 10 42.65 17.35 -1.85
C GLN A 10 41.70 17.11 -0.66
N THR A 11 41.97 17.72 0.50
CA THR A 11 41.13 17.63 1.69
C THR A 11 39.75 18.25 1.46
N THR A 12 39.69 19.39 0.79
CA THR A 12 38.41 20.04 0.48
C THR A 12 37.53 19.17 -0.42
N ILE A 13 38.09 18.57 -1.48
CA ILE A 13 37.37 17.68 -2.38
C ILE A 13 36.84 16.46 -1.62
N LEU A 14 37.63 15.88 -0.71
CA LEU A 14 37.24 14.74 0.07
C LEU A 14 36.09 15.09 1.02
N VAL A 15 36.15 16.23 1.71
CA VAL A 15 35.10 16.70 2.61
C VAL A 15 33.80 16.96 1.87
N VAL A 16 33.86 17.64 0.71
CA VAL A 16 32.68 17.90 -0.11
C VAL A 16 32.09 16.57 -0.64
N GLY A 17 32.93 15.65 -1.12
CA GLY A 17 32.49 14.33 -1.56
C GLY A 17 31.80 13.55 -0.45
N LEU A 18 32.38 13.55 0.75
CA LEU A 18 31.77 12.88 1.91
C LEU A 18 30.43 13.52 2.31
N ALA A 19 30.35 14.84 2.31
CA ALA A 19 29.12 15.56 2.61
C ALA A 19 28.01 15.21 1.62
N LEU A 20 28.31 15.10 0.33
CA LEU A 20 27.36 14.68 -0.70
C LEU A 20 26.86 13.25 -0.48
N VAL A 21 27.76 12.31 -0.11
CA VAL A 21 27.39 10.94 0.21
C VAL A 21 26.45 10.88 1.43
N VAL A 22 26.79 11.59 2.50
CA VAL A 22 25.94 11.65 3.71
C VAL A 22 24.57 12.24 3.38
N PHE A 23 24.54 13.30 2.57
CA PHE A 23 23.28 13.92 2.13
C PHE A 23 22.42 12.96 1.28
N ALA A 24 23.04 12.24 0.35
CA ALA A 24 22.35 11.26 -0.50
C ALA A 24 21.77 10.11 0.33
N VAL A 25 22.55 9.55 1.27
CA VAL A 25 22.08 8.46 2.14
C VAL A 25 20.93 8.92 3.04
N THR A 26 21.04 10.13 3.61
CA THR A 26 19.98 10.71 4.45
C THR A 26 18.70 10.93 3.63
N GLY A 27 18.83 11.48 2.43
CA GLY A 27 17.71 11.68 1.53
C GLY A 27 16.99 10.39 1.15
N LEU A 28 17.76 9.35 0.81
CA LEU A 28 17.22 8.02 0.52
C LEU A 28 16.50 7.40 1.74
N ALA A 29 17.04 7.59 2.93
CA ALA A 29 16.41 7.10 4.16
C ALA A 29 15.06 7.79 4.43
N VAL A 30 14.96 9.09 4.17
CA VAL A 30 13.71 9.85 4.32
C VAL A 30 12.66 9.40 3.31
N ASP A 31 12.99 9.40 2.01
CA ASP A 31 12.04 8.99 0.98
C ASP A 31 11.65 7.51 1.11
N GLY A 32 12.59 6.64 1.46
CA GLY A 32 12.33 5.23 1.72
C GLY A 32 11.37 5.00 2.90
N THR A 33 11.56 5.73 3.99
CA THR A 33 10.65 5.66 5.15
C THR A 33 9.25 6.12 4.79
N ARG A 34 9.12 7.23 4.06
CA ARG A 34 7.83 7.74 3.59
C ARG A 34 7.12 6.74 2.66
N ALA A 35 7.85 6.15 1.73
CA ALA A 35 7.32 5.12 0.83
C ALA A 35 6.84 3.87 1.60
N PHE A 36 7.59 3.43 2.61
CA PHE A 36 7.21 2.32 3.47
C PHE A 36 5.92 2.62 4.27
N LEU A 37 5.82 3.80 4.87
CA LEU A 37 4.62 4.21 5.61
C LEU A 37 3.41 4.35 4.69
N PHE A 38 3.58 4.91 3.51
CA PHE A 38 2.53 5.03 2.51
C PHE A 38 2.03 3.65 2.08
N ARG A 39 2.94 2.71 1.78
CA ARG A 39 2.58 1.32 1.46
C ARG A 39 1.79 0.66 2.58
N ARG A 40 2.22 0.85 3.84
CA ARG A 40 1.51 0.29 5.00
C ARG A 40 0.10 0.87 5.14
N THR A 41 -0.04 2.18 4.95
CA THR A 41 -1.36 2.84 4.97
C THR A 41 -2.25 2.31 3.86
N LEU A 42 -1.72 2.19 2.65
CA LEU A 42 -2.45 1.67 1.49
C LEU A 42 -2.88 0.21 1.71
N GLN A 43 -2.00 -0.63 2.27
CA GLN A 43 -2.32 -2.02 2.62
C GLN A 43 -3.45 -2.08 3.65
N ASN A 44 -3.39 -1.29 4.72
CA ASN A 44 -4.45 -1.25 5.73
C ASN A 44 -5.82 -0.83 5.16
N ILE A 45 -5.82 0.07 4.18
CA ILE A 45 -7.04 0.51 3.49
C ILE A 45 -7.59 -0.63 2.63
N ALA A 46 -6.73 -1.31 1.85
CA ALA A 46 -7.13 -2.44 1.03
C ALA A 46 -7.66 -3.61 1.90
N ASP A 47 -6.96 -3.97 2.97
CA ASP A 47 -7.37 -5.04 3.90
C ASP A 47 -8.72 -4.71 4.55
N SER A 48 -8.92 -3.46 4.97
CA SER A 48 -10.20 -3.03 5.56
C SER A 48 -11.34 -3.09 4.56
N SER A 49 -11.09 -2.77 3.28
CA SER A 49 -12.11 -2.81 2.23
C SER A 49 -12.57 -4.23 1.91
N VAL A 50 -11.63 -5.18 1.80
CA VAL A 50 -11.99 -6.60 1.54
C VAL A 50 -12.66 -7.24 2.74
N LEU A 51 -12.28 -6.89 3.97
CA LEU A 51 -12.96 -7.37 5.16
C LEU A 51 -14.40 -6.85 5.27
N ALA A 52 -14.63 -5.59 4.92
CA ALA A 52 -15.98 -5.03 4.88
C ALA A 52 -16.83 -5.72 3.80
N ALA A 53 -16.28 -5.91 2.60
CA ALA A 53 -16.96 -6.57 1.49
C ALA A 53 -17.21 -8.07 1.74
N ALA A 54 -16.33 -8.76 2.48
CA ALA A 54 -16.50 -10.17 2.84
C ALA A 54 -17.66 -10.43 3.81
N ALA A 55 -18.25 -9.38 4.38
CA ALA A 55 -19.46 -9.47 5.19
C ALA A 55 -20.77 -9.51 4.36
N ASP A 56 -20.69 -9.17 3.06
CA ASP A 56 -21.86 -9.15 2.17
C ASP A 56 -22.18 -10.54 1.65
N ILE A 57 -22.70 -11.39 2.52
CA ILE A 57 -23.12 -12.75 2.18
C ILE A 57 -24.45 -12.77 1.44
N ASP A 58 -24.65 -13.74 0.54
CA ASP A 58 -25.94 -14.03 -0.07
C ASP A 58 -26.87 -14.70 0.95
N GLN A 59 -27.66 -13.88 1.63
CA GLN A 59 -28.59 -14.34 2.67
C GLN A 59 -29.63 -15.30 2.11
N SER A 60 -30.08 -15.09 0.87
CA SER A 60 -31.09 -15.93 0.23
C SER A 60 -30.61 -17.38 0.08
N ARG A 61 -29.40 -17.55 -0.44
CA ARG A 61 -28.75 -18.86 -0.57
C ARG A 61 -28.42 -19.48 0.80
N TYR A 62 -27.95 -18.65 1.73
CA TYR A 62 -27.62 -19.13 3.08
C TYR A 62 -28.84 -19.76 3.75
N TYR A 63 -29.99 -19.06 3.79
CA TYR A 63 -31.22 -19.59 4.38
C TYR A 63 -31.83 -20.75 3.59
N ALA A 64 -31.83 -20.69 2.26
CA ALA A 64 -32.33 -21.77 1.42
C ALA A 64 -31.55 -23.09 1.59
N SER A 65 -30.24 -22.99 1.90
CA SER A 65 -29.38 -24.16 2.16
C SER A 65 -29.46 -24.68 3.59
N GLY A 66 -30.23 -24.02 4.48
CA GLY A 66 -30.25 -24.32 5.90
C GLY A 66 -28.93 -24.00 6.60
N GLY A 67 -28.25 -22.92 6.17
CA GLY A 67 -26.99 -22.46 6.76
C GLY A 67 -25.74 -23.23 6.30
N ARG A 68 -25.86 -24.08 5.28
CA ARG A 68 -24.75 -24.93 4.82
C ARG A 68 -23.90 -24.30 3.74
N VAL A 69 -24.45 -23.38 2.93
CA VAL A 69 -23.75 -22.69 1.85
C VAL A 69 -23.52 -21.25 2.27
N LEU A 70 -22.25 -20.87 2.41
CA LEU A 70 -21.84 -19.51 2.73
C LEU A 70 -21.10 -18.94 1.53
N GLN A 71 -21.79 -18.10 0.76
CA GLN A 71 -21.28 -17.44 -0.43
C GLN A 71 -21.49 -15.93 -0.31
N LEU A 72 -20.64 -15.16 -1.00
CA LEU A 72 -20.81 -13.71 -1.13
C LEU A 72 -21.91 -13.38 -2.15
N ASP A 73 -22.52 -12.22 -1.97
CA ASP A 73 -23.20 -11.50 -3.04
C ASP A 73 -22.15 -10.66 -3.80
N PRO A 74 -21.71 -11.08 -5.01
CA PRO A 74 -20.59 -10.41 -5.68
C PRO A 74 -20.86 -8.93 -5.98
N THR A 75 -22.09 -8.59 -6.30
CA THR A 75 -22.49 -7.22 -6.64
C THR A 75 -22.36 -6.30 -5.41
N ARG A 76 -22.92 -6.74 -4.27
CA ARG A 76 -22.86 -5.99 -3.03
C ARG A 76 -21.44 -5.90 -2.49
N ALA A 77 -20.68 -6.98 -2.57
CA ALA A 77 -19.28 -6.99 -2.15
C ALA A 77 -18.41 -6.03 -2.97
N ASP A 78 -18.59 -5.96 -4.29
CA ASP A 78 -17.90 -4.99 -5.16
C ASP A 78 -18.28 -3.55 -4.79
N GLU A 79 -19.57 -3.26 -4.62
CA GLU A 79 -20.05 -1.93 -4.23
C GLU A 79 -19.50 -1.51 -2.86
N THR A 80 -19.54 -2.40 -1.88
CA THR A 80 -19.02 -2.14 -0.52
C THR A 80 -17.52 -1.86 -0.54
N ALA A 81 -16.74 -2.68 -1.25
CA ALA A 81 -15.30 -2.46 -1.38
C ALA A 81 -14.98 -1.10 -2.01
N ARG A 82 -15.63 -0.76 -3.14
CA ARG A 82 -15.43 0.54 -3.81
C ARG A 82 -15.85 1.72 -2.94
N GLN A 83 -16.99 1.62 -2.27
CA GLN A 83 -17.47 2.68 -1.37
C GLN A 83 -16.49 2.91 -0.22
N TRP A 84 -15.93 1.84 0.35
CA TRP A 84 -14.95 1.93 1.42
C TRP A 84 -13.67 2.62 0.97
N LEU A 85 -13.17 2.28 -0.22
CA LEU A 85 -11.97 2.88 -0.80
C LEU A 85 -12.18 4.37 -1.14
N ASN A 86 -13.32 4.71 -1.75
CA ASN A 86 -13.64 6.08 -2.16
C ASN A 86 -13.78 7.05 -0.98
N ARG A 87 -14.24 6.57 0.19
CA ARG A 87 -14.38 7.43 1.40
C ARG A 87 -13.05 7.94 1.93
N ARG A 88 -11.93 7.36 1.55
CA ARG A 88 -10.60 7.73 2.05
C ARG A 88 -9.94 8.86 1.27
N GLY A 89 -10.54 9.33 0.17
CA GLY A 89 -10.11 10.53 -0.56
C GLY A 89 -8.69 10.49 -1.13
N ILE A 90 -8.11 9.29 -1.26
CA ILE A 90 -6.80 9.08 -1.87
C ILE A 90 -7.05 8.80 -3.35
N ASP A 91 -6.33 9.49 -4.23
CA ASP A 91 -6.38 9.23 -5.68
C ASP A 91 -5.70 7.88 -5.96
N LEU A 92 -6.51 6.84 -5.99
CA LEU A 92 -6.07 5.46 -6.14
C LEU A 92 -6.58 4.86 -7.43
N GLY A 93 -5.69 4.22 -8.18
CA GLY A 93 -6.08 3.23 -9.17
C GLY A 93 -6.58 1.97 -8.44
N VAL A 94 -7.89 1.70 -8.47
CA VAL A 94 -8.48 0.57 -7.76
C VAL A 94 -9.04 -0.44 -8.74
N SER A 95 -8.71 -1.71 -8.56
CA SER A 95 -9.36 -2.86 -9.20
C SER A 95 -9.98 -3.73 -8.11
N VAL A 96 -11.27 -3.99 -8.22
CA VAL A 96 -12.01 -4.90 -7.34
C VAL A 96 -12.50 -6.07 -8.18
N ASP A 97 -12.24 -7.27 -7.72
CA ASP A 97 -12.73 -8.54 -8.29
C ASP A 97 -13.46 -9.30 -7.17
N ALA A 98 -14.78 -9.36 -7.27
CA ALA A 98 -15.63 -10.04 -6.31
C ALA A 98 -16.37 -11.20 -6.99
N ASN A 99 -16.35 -12.36 -6.36
CA ASN A 99 -17.07 -13.56 -6.78
C ASN A 99 -17.73 -14.25 -5.58
N GLU A 100 -18.43 -15.35 -5.80
CA GLU A 100 -19.15 -16.08 -4.76
C GLU A 100 -18.22 -16.61 -3.66
N ASP A 101 -16.93 -16.84 -3.95
CA ASP A 101 -15.96 -17.42 -3.04
C ASP A 101 -15.16 -16.38 -2.24
N GLY A 102 -15.13 -15.13 -2.71
CA GLY A 102 -14.36 -14.09 -2.05
C GLY A 102 -14.27 -12.79 -2.84
N VAL A 103 -13.56 -11.84 -2.26
CA VAL A 103 -13.26 -10.54 -2.84
C VAL A 103 -11.76 -10.29 -2.86
N HIS A 104 -11.27 -9.78 -3.98
CA HIS A 104 -9.88 -9.38 -4.19
C HIS A 104 -9.80 -7.91 -4.58
N VAL A 105 -8.92 -7.16 -3.95
CA VAL A 105 -8.70 -5.74 -4.21
C VAL A 105 -7.23 -5.51 -4.52
N THR A 106 -6.96 -4.84 -5.64
CA THR A 106 -5.66 -4.28 -5.97
C THR A 106 -5.77 -2.76 -5.90
N ALA A 107 -4.96 -2.13 -5.05
CA ALA A 107 -4.90 -0.69 -4.94
C ALA A 107 -3.51 -0.18 -5.36
N ARG A 108 -3.49 0.83 -6.24
CA ARG A 108 -2.29 1.47 -6.76
C ARG A 108 -2.32 2.94 -6.40
N GLY A 109 -1.20 3.43 -5.89
CA GLY A 109 -1.00 4.85 -5.59
C GLY A 109 0.42 5.25 -5.94
N ALA A 110 0.70 6.55 -5.89
CA ALA A 110 2.04 7.07 -6.04
C ALA A 110 2.31 8.10 -4.94
N LEU A 111 3.54 8.08 -4.43
CA LEU A 111 4.03 9.05 -3.47
C LEU A 111 5.04 9.96 -4.17
N ASP A 112 4.88 11.28 -4.02
CA ASP A 112 5.87 12.24 -4.50
C ASP A 112 7.15 12.14 -3.65
N SER A 113 8.28 11.96 -4.32
CA SER A 113 9.59 11.92 -3.68
C SER A 113 10.10 13.34 -3.40
N THR A 114 10.95 13.48 -2.39
CA THR A 114 11.55 14.77 -2.02
C THR A 114 13.02 14.84 -2.46
N PHE A 115 13.78 13.86 -2.04
CA PHE A 115 15.22 13.81 -2.33
C PHE A 115 15.52 13.06 -3.63
N LEU A 116 14.79 12.00 -3.93
CA LEU A 116 14.95 11.26 -5.17
C LEU A 116 14.54 12.08 -6.41
N ALA A 117 13.69 13.12 -6.24
CA ALA A 117 13.38 14.07 -7.30
C ALA A 117 14.61 14.81 -7.81
N LEU A 118 15.63 15.03 -6.96
CA LEU A 118 16.89 15.68 -7.36
C LEU A 118 17.70 14.85 -8.37
N VAL A 119 17.46 13.54 -8.42
CA VAL A 119 18.08 12.62 -9.38
C VAL A 119 17.10 12.14 -10.45
N GLY A 120 15.95 12.83 -10.60
CA GLY A 120 14.97 12.60 -11.66
C GLY A 120 13.92 11.54 -11.35
N ILE A 121 13.78 11.12 -10.10
CA ILE A 121 12.73 10.18 -9.65
C ILE A 121 11.66 10.97 -8.89
N ASP A 122 10.69 11.51 -9.60
CA ASP A 122 9.67 12.40 -9.03
C ASP A 122 8.62 11.65 -8.21
N ARG A 123 8.30 10.41 -8.60
CA ARG A 123 7.23 9.61 -7.97
C ARG A 123 7.66 8.18 -7.72
N ILE A 124 7.24 7.67 -6.57
CA ILE A 124 7.44 6.28 -6.17
C ILE A 124 6.10 5.56 -6.29
N PRO A 125 5.90 4.68 -7.30
CA PRO A 125 4.68 3.91 -7.43
C PRO A 125 4.62 2.84 -6.34
N VAL A 126 3.43 2.65 -5.77
CA VAL A 126 3.15 1.62 -4.76
C VAL A 126 1.90 0.85 -5.17
N GLU A 127 2.01 -0.47 -5.18
CA GLU A 127 0.88 -1.37 -5.40
C GLU A 127 0.74 -2.31 -4.21
N VAL A 128 -0.51 -2.56 -3.81
CA VAL A 128 -0.87 -3.48 -2.75
C VAL A 128 -2.03 -4.35 -3.18
N ASN A 129 -2.09 -5.56 -2.63
CA ASN A 129 -3.13 -6.52 -2.89
C ASN A 129 -3.71 -7.00 -1.56
N ALA A 130 -5.04 -7.14 -1.52
CA ALA A 130 -5.77 -7.69 -0.39
C ALA A 130 -6.83 -8.66 -0.88
N ALA A 131 -7.12 -9.71 -0.09
CA ALA A 131 -8.17 -10.66 -0.39
C ALA A 131 -8.85 -11.13 0.89
N ALA A 132 -10.16 -11.34 0.82
CA ALA A 132 -10.93 -11.93 1.92
C ALA A 132 -11.97 -12.91 1.40
N ARG A 133 -12.34 -13.86 2.25
CA ARG A 133 -13.37 -14.87 1.99
C ARG A 133 -14.35 -14.90 3.16
N PRO A 134 -15.63 -15.20 2.91
CA PRO A 134 -16.57 -15.42 3.99
C PRO A 134 -16.14 -16.66 4.79
N LEU A 135 -16.05 -16.54 6.10
CA LEU A 135 -15.76 -17.66 6.98
C LEU A 135 -16.98 -18.00 7.81
N PRO A 136 -17.38 -19.28 7.88
CA PRO A 136 -18.43 -19.71 8.79
C PRO A 136 -18.00 -19.38 10.22
N GLY A 137 -18.89 -18.73 10.97
CA GLY A 137 -18.66 -18.45 12.38
C GLY A 137 -18.36 -19.76 13.12
N ARG A 138 -17.26 -19.79 13.88
CA ARG A 138 -16.94 -20.93 14.72
C ARG A 138 -17.96 -20.96 15.86
N VAL A 139 -18.92 -21.90 15.81
CA VAL A 139 -19.77 -22.17 16.97
C VAL A 139 -18.85 -22.75 18.07
N PRO A 140 -18.73 -22.07 19.23
CA PRO A 140 -17.99 -22.67 20.34
C PRO A 140 -18.68 -24.01 20.68
N ASN A 141 -17.91 -25.07 20.64
CA ASN A 141 -18.41 -26.39 21.07
C ASN A 141 -18.71 -26.28 22.58
N PRO A 142 -19.90 -26.66 23.04
CA PRO A 142 -20.29 -26.59 24.45
C PRO A 142 -19.40 -27.44 25.33
#